data_528d9539daed872ffdbae98de3df8add
#
_entry.id   528d9539daed872ffdbae98de3df8add
#
_cell.length_a   1.000
_cell.length_b   1.000
_cell.length_c   1.000
_cell.angle_alpha   90.00
_cell.angle_beta   90.00
_cell.angle_gamma   90.00
#
_symmetry.space_group_name_H-M   'P 1'
#
loop_
_entity.id
_entity.type
_entity.pdbx_description
1 polymer ?
#
loop_
_entity_poly.entity_id
_entity_poly.type
_entity_poly.pdbx_seq_one_letter_code
_entity_poly.pdbx_strand_id
1 'polypeptide(L)'
;MNIKNVINKMLRKSISIPYFFIKRVKKDGIDYFMTQACNIVENSQYQVAYRKLPKTNDDIHMLDYQTNISYAIVMQGPIRAEENFTLTTVNYYKRAFPQAHIIVSTWNDESKDVIEQIEKAGAYVVLNSKPKCTGTLMVNYQLVNSLGGIKKAAELGAEYIAKTRTDQKICRLHFLDYCKALLQNFPNQSDESKE
;
A
#
# COMPACT_ATOMS: atom_id res chain seq x y z
N MET A 1 22.23 31.51 12.87
CA MET A 1 22.29 30.00 12.78
C MET A 1 21.17 29.42 13.60
N ASN A 2 20.24 28.67 12.98
CA ASN A 2 18.98 28.26 13.64
C ASN A 2 19.28 27.13 14.63
N ILE A 3 19.03 27.36 15.93
CA ILE A 3 19.28 26.44 17.04
C ILE A 3 18.66 25.05 16.78
N LYS A 4 17.45 25.00 16.20
CA LYS A 4 16.81 23.74 15.79
C LYS A 4 17.67 22.89 14.84
N ASN A 5 18.36 23.52 13.89
CA ASN A 5 19.22 22.80 12.94
C ASN A 5 20.49 22.25 13.62
N VAL A 6 20.99 22.93 14.64
CA VAL A 6 22.15 22.45 15.42
C VAL A 6 21.76 21.26 16.28
N ILE A 7 20.60 21.34 16.97
CA ILE A 7 20.08 20.26 17.79
C ILE A 7 19.79 19.01 16.93
N ASN A 8 19.13 19.18 15.79
CA ASN A 8 18.86 18.07 14.87
C ASN A 8 20.14 17.43 14.32
N LYS A 9 21.19 18.24 14.05
CA LYS A 9 22.48 17.73 13.59
C LYS A 9 23.23 16.97 14.69
N MET A 10 23.13 17.43 15.94
CA MET A 10 23.66 16.72 17.11
C MET A 10 22.92 15.41 17.39
N LEU A 11 21.60 15.41 17.35
CA LEU A 11 20.79 14.21 17.51
C LEU A 11 21.10 13.17 16.44
N ARG A 12 21.21 13.58 15.17
CA ARG A 12 21.60 12.66 14.07
C ARG A 12 22.97 12.05 14.29
N LYS A 13 23.95 12.83 14.79
CA LYS A 13 25.28 12.31 15.10
C LYS A 13 25.28 11.35 16.30
N SER A 14 24.54 11.65 17.36
CA SER A 14 24.47 10.78 18.54
C SER A 14 23.77 9.44 18.25
N ILE A 15 22.84 9.39 17.28
CA ILE A 15 22.21 8.14 16.85
C ILE A 15 23.10 7.36 15.87
N SER A 16 23.90 8.04 15.04
CA SER A 16 24.73 7.38 14.02
C SER A 16 25.89 6.56 14.61
N ILE A 17 26.42 6.96 15.75
CA ILE A 17 27.55 6.26 16.41
C ILE A 17 27.14 4.86 16.94
N PRO A 18 26.08 4.73 17.76
CA PRO A 18 25.59 3.41 18.20
C PRO A 18 25.20 2.52 17.01
N TYR A 19 24.56 3.09 15.98
CA TYR A 19 24.19 2.37 14.78
C TYR A 19 25.39 1.77 14.04
N PHE A 20 26.48 2.53 13.90
CA PHE A 20 27.70 2.06 13.26
C PHE A 20 28.32 0.86 13.99
N PHE A 21 28.35 0.89 15.31
CA PHE A 21 28.87 -0.22 16.13
C PHE A 21 27.96 -1.46 16.02
N ILE A 22 26.66 -1.29 16.11
CA ILE A 22 25.69 -2.39 16.03
C ILE A 22 25.73 -3.06 14.65
N LYS A 23 25.79 -2.29 13.56
CA LYS A 23 25.90 -2.81 12.19
C LYS A 23 27.17 -3.65 12.00
N ARG A 24 28.27 -3.29 12.67
CA ARG A 24 29.55 -4.02 12.57
C ARG A 24 29.54 -5.35 13.35
N VAL A 25 28.72 -5.45 14.38
CA VAL A 25 28.70 -6.60 15.29
C VAL A 25 27.63 -7.62 14.94
N LYS A 26 26.51 -7.21 14.30
CA LYS A 26 25.37 -8.10 14.00
C LYS A 26 24.90 -7.96 12.56
N LYS A 27 24.60 -9.12 11.93
CA LYS A 27 24.07 -9.18 10.55
C LYS A 27 22.77 -8.37 10.37
N ASP A 28 21.93 -8.35 11.42
CA ASP A 28 20.65 -7.64 11.46
C ASP A 28 20.69 -6.38 12.34
N GLY A 29 21.84 -5.72 12.39
CA GLY A 29 22.11 -4.64 13.34
C GLY A 29 21.15 -3.45 13.28
N ILE A 30 20.59 -3.14 12.08
CA ILE A 30 19.63 -2.06 11.94
C ILE A 30 18.28 -2.42 12.55
N ASP A 31 17.80 -3.64 12.33
CA ASP A 31 16.52 -4.09 12.83
C ASP A 31 16.56 -4.21 14.37
N TYR A 32 17.68 -4.69 14.89
CA TYR A 32 17.92 -4.70 16.33
C TYR A 32 17.95 -3.29 16.92
N PHE A 33 18.70 -2.37 16.29
CA PHE A 33 18.81 -0.99 16.75
C PHE A 33 17.43 -0.29 16.73
N MET A 34 16.67 -0.44 15.66
CA MET A 34 15.34 0.16 15.53
C MET A 34 14.36 -0.41 16.54
N THR A 35 14.40 -1.72 16.79
CA THR A 35 13.59 -2.36 17.84
C THR A 35 13.89 -1.77 19.21
N GLN A 36 15.17 -1.63 19.58
CA GLN A 36 15.56 -1.03 20.85
C GLN A 36 15.17 0.45 20.94
N ALA A 37 15.33 1.20 19.85
CA ALA A 37 14.92 2.60 19.81
C ALA A 37 13.40 2.77 19.97
N CYS A 38 12.59 1.91 19.35
CA CYS A 38 11.15 1.88 19.54
C CYS A 38 10.79 1.55 20.99
N ASN A 39 11.39 0.52 21.58
CA ASN A 39 11.14 0.12 22.97
C ASN A 39 11.48 1.22 23.99
N ILE A 40 12.50 2.05 23.72
CA ILE A 40 12.87 3.17 24.60
C ILE A 40 11.81 4.30 24.53
N VAL A 41 11.23 4.52 23.37
CA VAL A 41 10.24 5.60 23.16
C VAL A 41 8.83 5.16 23.48
N GLU A 42 8.54 3.85 23.39
CA GLU A 42 7.22 3.30 23.66
C GLU A 42 6.87 3.41 25.17
N ASN A 43 5.68 3.94 25.44
CA ASN A 43 5.14 4.07 26.80
C ASN A 43 3.61 3.99 26.75
N SER A 44 2.93 4.22 27.89
CA SER A 44 1.47 4.17 27.99
C SER A 44 0.72 5.19 27.09
N GLN A 45 1.40 6.22 26.59
CA GLN A 45 0.82 7.27 25.75
C GLN A 45 1.18 7.12 24.27
N TYR A 46 2.30 6.43 23.97
CA TYR A 46 2.82 6.32 22.61
C TYR A 46 3.15 4.86 22.29
N GLN A 47 2.59 4.38 21.19
CA GLN A 47 3.03 3.16 20.53
C GLN A 47 3.89 3.54 19.33
N VAL A 48 5.11 3.00 19.27
CA VAL A 48 6.05 3.30 18.18
C VAL A 48 6.29 2.04 17.36
N ALA A 49 6.13 2.15 16.05
CA ALA A 49 6.48 1.10 15.12
C ALA A 49 7.39 1.64 14.02
N TYR A 50 8.39 0.89 13.62
CA TYR A 50 9.16 1.18 12.43
C TYR A 50 8.83 0.20 11.30
N ARG A 51 8.95 0.66 10.09
CA ARG A 51 8.76 -0.16 8.90
C ARG A 51 10.01 -0.08 8.03
N LYS A 52 10.59 -1.23 7.75
CA LYS A 52 11.63 -1.33 6.74
C LYS A 52 10.98 -1.11 5.38
N LEU A 53 11.38 -0.06 4.69
CA LEU A 53 11.00 0.08 3.29
C LEU A 53 11.66 -1.04 2.49
N PRO A 54 10.95 -1.66 1.53
CA PRO A 54 11.60 -2.55 0.59
C PRO A 54 12.77 -1.78 0.00
N LYS A 55 13.95 -2.35 0.04
CA LYS A 55 15.06 -1.85 -0.74
C LYS A 55 14.58 -1.74 -2.18
N THR A 56 15.16 -0.81 -2.91
CA THR A 56 14.82 -0.50 -4.29
C THR A 56 14.25 -1.67 -5.08
N ASN A 57 13.50 -1.38 -6.10
CA ASN A 57 12.79 -2.29 -7.01
C ASN A 57 13.56 -3.54 -7.49
N ASP A 58 14.86 -3.62 -7.23
CA ASP A 58 15.75 -4.70 -7.65
C ASP A 58 15.69 -5.95 -6.74
N ASP A 59 15.16 -5.79 -5.51
CA ASP A 59 15.00 -6.92 -4.56
C ASP A 59 13.67 -7.68 -4.73
N ILE A 60 12.86 -7.33 -5.73
CA ILE A 60 11.66 -8.11 -6.07
C ILE A 60 12.11 -9.28 -6.93
N HIS A 61 12.44 -10.41 -6.30
CA HIS A 61 12.53 -11.66 -7.03
C HIS A 61 11.16 -11.94 -7.65
N MET A 62 11.11 -11.93 -8.96
CA MET A 62 9.95 -12.40 -9.72
C MET A 62 9.78 -13.87 -9.40
N LEU A 63 8.83 -14.18 -8.54
CA LEU A 63 8.43 -15.56 -8.33
C LEU A 63 7.68 -16.00 -9.59
N ASP A 64 8.05 -17.14 -10.09
CA ASP A 64 7.42 -17.72 -11.28
C ASP A 64 6.02 -18.20 -10.90
N TYR A 65 5.06 -17.27 -10.97
CA TYR A 65 3.65 -17.53 -10.67
C TYR A 65 2.97 -18.20 -11.87
N GLN A 66 3.09 -19.49 -11.94
CA GLN A 66 2.25 -20.27 -12.83
C GLN A 66 0.87 -20.51 -12.17
N THR A 67 0.07 -19.49 -12.06
CA THR A 67 -1.33 -19.66 -11.66
C THR A 67 -2.23 -19.10 -12.77
N ASN A 68 -3.16 -19.93 -13.25
CA ASN A 68 -4.25 -19.50 -14.15
C ASN A 68 -5.30 -18.62 -13.45
N ILE A 69 -4.98 -18.07 -12.28
CA ILE A 69 -5.90 -17.31 -11.44
C ILE A 69 -5.75 -15.84 -11.75
N SER A 70 -6.86 -15.19 -12.06
CA SER A 70 -6.91 -13.76 -12.31
C SER A 70 -7.15 -12.98 -11.03
N TYR A 71 -6.20 -12.10 -10.69
CA TYR A 71 -6.29 -11.19 -9.55
C TYR A 71 -6.50 -9.75 -10.00
N ALA A 72 -7.14 -8.94 -9.14
CA ALA A 72 -7.14 -7.49 -9.28
C ALA A 72 -6.79 -6.81 -7.95
N ILE A 73 -6.09 -5.67 -8.03
CA ILE A 73 -5.88 -4.76 -6.90
C ILE A 73 -6.60 -3.45 -7.24
N VAL A 74 -7.64 -3.15 -6.47
CA VAL A 74 -8.43 -1.93 -6.59
C VAL A 74 -7.93 -0.91 -5.58
N MET A 75 -7.31 0.14 -6.07
CA MET A 75 -6.85 1.28 -5.28
C MET A 75 -7.93 2.37 -5.33
N GLN A 76 -8.69 2.54 -4.26
CA GLN A 76 -9.79 3.50 -4.21
C GLN A 76 -9.38 4.80 -3.52
N GLY A 77 -9.89 5.94 -4.00
CA GLY A 77 -9.73 7.26 -3.37
C GLY A 77 -9.07 8.30 -4.28
N PRO A 78 -8.88 9.54 -3.79
CA PRO A 78 -8.21 10.59 -4.55
C PRO A 78 -6.75 10.22 -4.80
N ILE A 79 -6.21 10.62 -5.95
CA ILE A 79 -4.81 10.38 -6.29
C ILE A 79 -3.91 11.17 -5.34
N ARG A 80 -2.90 10.51 -4.77
CA ARG A 80 -1.86 11.16 -3.96
C ARG A 80 -0.71 11.57 -4.86
N ALA A 81 -0.68 12.88 -5.16
CA ALA A 81 0.35 13.50 -5.99
C ALA A 81 1.66 13.75 -5.21
N GLU A 82 1.59 13.88 -3.87
CA GLU A 82 2.76 14.10 -3.03
C GLU A 82 3.78 12.98 -3.26
N GLU A 83 4.99 13.36 -3.64
CA GLU A 83 6.09 12.44 -3.99
C GLU A 83 5.70 11.39 -5.05
N ASN A 84 4.68 11.67 -5.86
CA ASN A 84 4.11 10.73 -6.84
C ASN A 84 3.68 9.39 -6.20
N PHE A 85 3.16 9.42 -4.98
CA PHE A 85 2.93 8.21 -4.17
C PHE A 85 2.06 7.18 -4.89
N THR A 86 0.91 7.59 -5.46
CA THR A 86 0.01 6.66 -6.15
C THR A 86 0.68 6.06 -7.39
N LEU A 87 1.34 6.87 -8.22
CA LEU A 87 2.06 6.41 -9.41
C LEU A 87 3.20 5.44 -9.04
N THR A 88 3.99 5.79 -8.03
CA THR A 88 5.06 4.92 -7.52
C THR A 88 4.51 3.60 -7.00
N THR A 89 3.35 3.62 -6.35
CA THR A 89 2.67 2.41 -5.86
C THR A 89 2.15 1.55 -7.02
N VAL A 90 1.58 2.14 -8.07
CA VAL A 90 1.18 1.43 -9.29
C VAL A 90 2.38 0.73 -9.93
N ASN A 91 3.49 1.45 -10.14
CA ASN A 91 4.72 0.89 -10.69
C ASN A 91 5.27 -0.26 -9.84
N TYR A 92 5.16 -0.15 -8.51
CA TYR A 92 5.53 -1.22 -7.60
C TYR A 92 4.61 -2.44 -7.77
N TYR A 93 3.29 -2.25 -7.79
CA TYR A 93 2.33 -3.34 -7.94
C TYR A 93 2.47 -4.09 -9.26
N LYS A 94 2.73 -3.40 -10.36
CA LYS A 94 2.98 -4.01 -11.68
C LYS A 94 4.16 -4.99 -11.67
N ARG A 95 5.15 -4.74 -10.81
CA ARG A 95 6.33 -5.62 -10.64
C ARG A 95 6.11 -6.67 -9.55
N ALA A 96 5.52 -6.30 -8.44
CA ALA A 96 5.32 -7.19 -7.30
C ALA A 96 4.20 -8.21 -7.53
N PHE A 97 3.20 -7.87 -8.37
CA PHE A 97 2.03 -8.67 -8.68
C PHE A 97 1.75 -8.69 -10.19
N PRO A 98 2.66 -9.26 -11.01
CA PRO A 98 2.57 -9.17 -12.48
C PRO A 98 1.30 -9.81 -13.05
N GLN A 99 0.71 -10.77 -12.34
CA GLN A 99 -0.54 -11.45 -12.71
C GLN A 99 -1.80 -10.66 -12.33
N ALA A 100 -1.67 -9.53 -11.60
CA ALA A 100 -2.81 -8.78 -11.15
C ALA A 100 -3.16 -7.59 -12.08
N HIS A 101 -4.45 -7.38 -12.31
CA HIS A 101 -4.96 -6.14 -12.87
C HIS A 101 -4.88 -5.04 -11.82
N ILE A 102 -4.15 -3.98 -12.09
CA ILE A 102 -4.06 -2.82 -11.20
C ILE A 102 -5.10 -1.79 -11.65
N ILE A 103 -6.00 -1.42 -10.75
CA ILE A 103 -7.12 -0.51 -11.02
C ILE A 103 -7.06 0.64 -10.03
N VAL A 104 -6.98 1.86 -10.53
CA VAL A 104 -7.09 3.09 -9.74
C VAL A 104 -8.48 3.65 -9.92
N SER A 105 -9.30 3.57 -8.89
CA SER A 105 -10.67 4.09 -8.89
C SER A 105 -10.73 5.40 -8.12
N THR A 106 -10.93 6.49 -8.84
CA THR A 106 -10.80 7.86 -8.34
C THR A 106 -11.92 8.76 -8.84
N TRP A 107 -11.75 10.07 -8.73
CA TRP A 107 -12.75 11.06 -9.08
C TRP A 107 -12.54 11.62 -10.49
N ASN A 108 -13.62 12.06 -11.11
CA ASN A 108 -13.60 12.66 -12.45
C ASN A 108 -13.01 14.09 -12.49
N ASP A 109 -12.71 14.69 -11.36
CA ASP A 109 -12.07 16.00 -11.22
C ASP A 109 -10.56 15.92 -10.96
N GLU A 110 -9.96 14.75 -11.08
CA GLU A 110 -8.50 14.57 -11.00
C GLU A 110 -7.78 15.18 -12.22
N SER A 111 -6.50 15.52 -12.05
CA SER A 111 -5.67 16.04 -13.15
C SER A 111 -5.51 15.02 -14.28
N LYS A 112 -5.78 15.45 -15.52
CA LYS A 112 -5.62 14.61 -16.71
C LYS A 112 -4.19 14.10 -16.88
N ASP A 113 -3.19 14.94 -16.61
CA ASP A 113 -1.78 14.57 -16.75
C ASP A 113 -1.40 13.44 -15.80
N VAL A 114 -1.95 13.46 -14.58
CA VAL A 114 -1.70 12.41 -13.59
C VAL A 114 -2.43 11.12 -13.95
N ILE A 115 -3.64 11.21 -14.46
CA ILE A 115 -4.40 10.06 -14.98
C ILE A 115 -3.61 9.39 -16.11
N GLU A 116 -3.17 10.14 -17.11
CA GLU A 116 -2.37 9.61 -18.22
C GLU A 116 -1.07 8.93 -17.78
N GLN A 117 -0.40 9.48 -16.78
CA GLN A 117 0.81 8.85 -16.22
C GLN A 117 0.51 7.50 -15.57
N ILE A 118 -0.61 7.39 -14.85
CA ILE A 118 -1.05 6.15 -14.22
C ILE A 118 -1.44 5.11 -15.27
N GLU A 119 -2.13 5.53 -16.33
CA GLU A 119 -2.49 4.65 -17.47
C GLU A 119 -1.25 4.19 -18.23
N LYS A 120 -0.29 5.08 -18.50
CA LYS A 120 1.01 4.75 -19.11
C LYS A 120 1.83 3.78 -18.25
N ALA A 121 1.66 3.81 -16.94
CA ALA A 121 2.26 2.83 -16.02
C ALA A 121 1.55 1.45 -16.07
N GLY A 122 0.48 1.30 -16.86
CA GLY A 122 -0.22 0.04 -17.10
C GLY A 122 -1.34 -0.27 -16.10
N ALA A 123 -1.84 0.73 -15.37
CA ALA A 123 -3.05 0.59 -14.56
C ALA A 123 -4.30 0.99 -15.36
N TYR A 124 -5.44 0.42 -14.99
CA TYR A 124 -6.75 0.88 -15.44
C TYR A 124 -7.24 2.01 -14.52
N VAL A 125 -7.70 3.12 -15.10
CA VAL A 125 -8.26 4.22 -14.32
C VAL A 125 -9.78 4.23 -14.47
N VAL A 126 -10.50 4.30 -13.33
CA VAL A 126 -11.95 4.43 -13.27
C VAL A 126 -12.28 5.77 -12.64
N LEU A 127 -12.96 6.61 -13.40
CA LEU A 127 -13.38 7.94 -13.00
C LEU A 127 -14.83 7.90 -12.51
N ASN A 128 -15.05 8.27 -11.25
CA ASN A 128 -16.35 8.29 -10.62
C ASN A 128 -16.81 9.73 -10.34
N SER A 129 -18.11 9.93 -10.39
CA SER A 129 -18.71 11.19 -9.92
C SER A 129 -18.88 11.17 -8.41
N LYS A 130 -18.54 12.26 -7.75
CA LYS A 130 -18.72 12.39 -6.30
C LYS A 130 -20.21 12.34 -5.94
N PRO A 131 -20.61 11.53 -4.96
CA PRO A 131 -22.00 11.47 -4.51
C PRO A 131 -22.43 12.80 -3.87
N LYS A 132 -23.69 13.16 -4.05
CA LYS A 132 -24.27 14.39 -3.46
C LYS A 132 -24.22 14.40 -1.92
N CYS A 133 -24.37 13.25 -1.30
CA CYS A 133 -24.26 13.07 0.14
C CYS A 133 -22.99 12.27 0.46
N THR A 134 -22.15 12.81 1.34
CA THR A 134 -20.89 12.15 1.74
C THR A 134 -21.10 10.98 2.69
N GLY A 135 -22.24 10.97 3.41
CA GLY A 135 -22.47 10.03 4.51
C GLY A 135 -21.58 10.33 5.73
N THR A 136 -21.84 9.63 6.82
CA THR A 136 -21.01 9.70 8.02
C THR A 136 -19.59 9.25 7.70
N LEU A 137 -18.57 10.02 8.15
CA LEU A 137 -17.15 9.73 7.88
C LEU A 137 -16.82 9.54 6.39
N MET A 138 -17.55 10.21 5.51
CA MET A 138 -17.37 10.15 4.06
C MET A 138 -17.50 8.71 3.48
N VAL A 139 -18.32 7.87 4.10
CA VAL A 139 -18.48 6.47 3.69
C VAL A 139 -18.97 6.32 2.25
N ASN A 140 -19.85 7.21 1.79
CA ASN A 140 -20.38 7.15 0.43
C ASN A 140 -19.30 7.38 -0.64
N TYR A 141 -18.27 8.19 -0.34
CA TYR A 141 -17.11 8.35 -1.21
C TYR A 141 -16.34 7.03 -1.35
N GLN A 142 -16.13 6.35 -0.23
CA GLN A 142 -15.44 5.05 -0.25
C GLN A 142 -16.26 3.99 -1.00
N LEU A 143 -17.58 3.96 -0.80
CA LEU A 143 -18.48 3.01 -1.47
C LEU A 143 -18.47 3.21 -2.98
N VAL A 144 -18.64 4.45 -3.46
CA VAL A 144 -18.68 4.76 -4.91
C VAL A 144 -17.38 4.35 -5.59
N ASN A 145 -16.24 4.77 -5.05
CA ASN A 145 -14.94 4.42 -5.63
C ASN A 145 -14.64 2.92 -5.53
N SER A 146 -14.97 2.29 -4.40
CA SER A 146 -14.77 0.85 -4.27
C SER A 146 -15.62 0.08 -5.29
N LEU A 147 -16.90 0.43 -5.41
CA LEU A 147 -17.83 -0.24 -6.33
C LEU A 147 -17.41 -0.04 -7.79
N GLY A 148 -17.01 1.17 -8.19
CA GLY A 148 -16.51 1.45 -9.54
C GLY A 148 -15.31 0.59 -9.89
N GLY A 149 -14.32 0.53 -9.00
CA GLY A 149 -13.13 -0.29 -9.19
C GLY A 149 -13.40 -1.79 -9.20
N ILE A 150 -14.29 -2.28 -8.32
CA ILE A 150 -14.68 -3.70 -8.27
C ILE A 150 -15.43 -4.12 -9.54
N LYS A 151 -16.34 -3.29 -10.05
CA LYS A 151 -17.02 -3.55 -11.33
C LYS A 151 -16.01 -3.67 -12.47
N LYS A 152 -15.03 -2.76 -12.52
CA LYS A 152 -13.95 -2.84 -13.52
C LYS A 152 -13.11 -4.10 -13.39
N ALA A 153 -12.80 -4.52 -12.18
CA ALA A 153 -12.10 -5.79 -11.93
C ALA A 153 -12.89 -7.00 -12.44
N ALA A 154 -14.20 -7.01 -12.19
CA ALA A 154 -15.09 -8.08 -12.66
C ALA A 154 -15.17 -8.10 -14.21
N GLU A 155 -15.26 -6.93 -14.87
CA GLU A 155 -15.20 -6.82 -16.32
C GLU A 155 -13.90 -7.38 -16.92
N LEU A 156 -12.79 -7.27 -16.21
CA LEU A 156 -11.50 -7.82 -16.58
C LEU A 156 -11.34 -9.33 -16.25
N GLY A 157 -12.37 -9.95 -15.70
CA GLY A 157 -12.39 -11.38 -15.35
C GLY A 157 -11.60 -11.72 -14.09
N ALA A 158 -11.40 -10.77 -13.17
CA ALA A 158 -10.70 -11.06 -11.93
C ALA A 158 -11.56 -11.96 -11.01
N GLU A 159 -11.00 -13.09 -10.59
CA GLU A 159 -11.62 -14.02 -9.64
C GLU A 159 -11.48 -13.56 -8.19
N TYR A 160 -10.32 -12.95 -7.87
CA TYR A 160 -10.02 -12.43 -6.55
C TYR A 160 -9.65 -10.96 -6.62
N ILE A 161 -10.29 -10.15 -5.79
CA ILE A 161 -10.12 -8.70 -5.78
C ILE A 161 -9.63 -8.25 -4.41
N ALA A 162 -8.44 -7.66 -4.36
CA ALA A 162 -7.93 -7.00 -3.18
C ALA A 162 -8.25 -5.50 -3.24
N LYS A 163 -9.07 -5.01 -2.30
CA LYS A 163 -9.37 -3.58 -2.19
C LYS A 163 -8.39 -2.91 -1.24
N THR A 164 -7.77 -1.84 -1.71
CA THR A 164 -6.88 -0.97 -0.93
C THR A 164 -7.21 0.51 -1.19
N ARG A 165 -6.36 1.42 -0.78
CA ARG A 165 -6.51 2.87 -0.99
C ARG A 165 -5.35 3.41 -1.80
N THR A 166 -5.58 4.54 -2.47
CA THR A 166 -4.55 5.26 -3.24
C THR A 166 -3.41 5.83 -2.39
N ASP A 167 -3.64 5.99 -1.08
CA ASP A 167 -2.65 6.43 -0.08
C ASP A 167 -2.05 5.27 0.73
N GLN A 168 -2.23 4.03 0.29
CA GLN A 168 -1.70 2.83 0.93
C GLN A 168 -0.88 2.01 -0.06
N LYS A 169 0.12 1.28 0.46
CA LYS A 169 0.97 0.38 -0.32
C LYS A 169 1.09 -0.98 0.37
N ILE A 170 0.71 -2.02 -0.35
CA ILE A 170 0.92 -3.41 0.06
C ILE A 170 2.35 -3.79 -0.31
N CYS A 171 3.21 -4.02 0.68
CA CYS A 171 4.63 -4.31 0.44
C CYS A 171 4.99 -5.79 0.63
N ARG A 172 4.03 -6.63 1.02
CA ARG A 172 4.25 -8.06 1.22
C ARG A 172 4.07 -8.79 -0.11
N LEU A 173 5.13 -9.40 -0.59
CA LEU A 173 5.05 -10.39 -1.66
C LEU A 173 4.11 -11.52 -1.22
N HIS A 174 3.51 -12.25 -2.12
CA HIS A 174 2.51 -13.30 -1.82
C HIS A 174 1.26 -12.83 -1.05
N PHE A 175 1.02 -11.52 -0.95
CA PHE A 175 -0.16 -11.01 -0.24
C PHE A 175 -1.47 -11.56 -0.83
N LEU A 176 -1.58 -11.59 -2.16
CA LEU A 176 -2.78 -12.06 -2.86
C LEU A 176 -3.00 -13.56 -2.63
N ASP A 177 -1.94 -14.37 -2.72
CA ASP A 177 -2.03 -15.81 -2.46
C ASP A 177 -2.37 -16.11 -1.00
N TYR A 178 -1.82 -15.32 -0.08
CA TYR A 178 -2.15 -15.43 1.34
C TYR A 178 -3.64 -15.11 1.59
N CYS A 179 -4.16 -14.02 1.02
CA CYS A 179 -5.57 -13.67 1.15
C CYS A 179 -6.48 -14.73 0.52
N LYS A 180 -6.12 -15.27 -0.65
CA LYS A 180 -6.83 -16.38 -1.28
C LYS A 180 -6.86 -17.60 -0.37
N ALA A 181 -5.72 -18.00 0.18
CA ALA A 181 -5.63 -19.15 1.09
C ALA A 181 -6.52 -18.94 2.34
N LEU A 182 -6.60 -17.72 2.86
CA LEU A 182 -7.53 -17.41 3.96
C LEU A 182 -8.99 -17.61 3.54
N LEU A 183 -9.39 -17.10 2.38
CA LEU A 183 -10.76 -17.26 1.89
C LEU A 183 -11.13 -18.73 1.64
N GLN A 184 -10.17 -19.53 1.19
CA GLN A 184 -10.39 -20.97 0.94
C GLN A 184 -10.48 -21.79 2.23
N ASN A 185 -9.67 -21.45 3.25
CA ASN A 185 -9.66 -22.19 4.52
C ASN A 185 -10.74 -21.70 5.51
N PHE A 186 -11.20 -20.46 5.35
CA PHE A 186 -12.24 -19.85 6.16
C PHE A 186 -13.35 -19.31 5.25
N PRO A 187 -14.10 -20.19 4.58
CA PRO A 187 -15.19 -19.75 3.72
C PRO A 187 -16.26 -19.01 4.53
N ASN A 188 -16.88 -18.01 3.91
CA ASN A 188 -17.95 -17.28 4.56
C ASN A 188 -19.16 -18.22 4.74
N GLN A 189 -19.62 -18.35 5.97
CA GLN A 189 -20.81 -19.16 6.31
C GLN A 189 -22.13 -18.40 6.02
N SER A 190 -22.14 -17.50 5.06
CA SER A 190 -23.18 -16.51 4.84
C SER A 190 -24.53 -17.03 4.34
N ASP A 191 -24.75 -18.33 4.24
CA ASP A 191 -26.07 -18.84 3.85
C ASP A 191 -27.07 -18.96 5.01
N GLU A 192 -26.62 -18.86 6.25
CA GLU A 192 -27.49 -18.92 7.44
C GLU A 192 -27.97 -17.55 7.96
N SER A 193 -27.49 -16.43 7.41
CA SER A 193 -27.86 -15.08 7.87
C SER A 193 -28.88 -14.36 6.98
N LYS A 194 -29.58 -15.07 6.13
CA LYS A 194 -30.64 -14.53 5.24
C LYS A 194 -32.06 -14.90 5.66
N GLU A 195 -32.24 -15.30 6.91
CA GLU A 195 -33.57 -15.38 7.51
C GLU A 195 -33.90 -14.17 8.39
#